data_6404ff8d3ee50ef9fc30f24a5acb5e1a
#
_entry.id   6404ff8d3ee50ef9fc30f24a5acb5e1a
#
_cell.length_a   1.000
_cell.length_b   1.000
_cell.length_c   1.000
_cell.angle_alpha   90.00
_cell.angle_beta   90.00
_cell.angle_gamma   90.00
#
_symmetry.space_group_name_H-M   'P 1'
#
loop_
_entity.id
_entity.type
_entity.pdbx_description
1 polymer ?
#
loop_
_entity_poly.entity_id
_entity_poly.type
_entity_poly.pdbx_seq_one_letter_code
_entity_poly.pdbx_strand_id
1 'polypeptide(L)'
;LFILTANSADARRVYDPNTATKVHTERGTDTSTDDFRARISNLLKQAEEAEEAEQHPPLSVPKTLSEYDTAIIGTPLASQQQCVDYLLSVNPSPAISVSPRELVSYYYEEGEREGIRPDVAFAQALKETGFFRYGGTVTPDQNNYCGLGTTSSEVKGAYFATSQLGV
;
A
#
# COMPACT_ATOMS: atom_id res chain seq x y z
N LEU A 1 -10.13 -8.02 -0.29
CA LEU A 1 -9.95 -6.82 0.49
C LEU A 1 -10.24 -7.16 1.95
N PHE A 2 -9.21 -7.54 2.71
CA PHE A 2 -9.35 -7.67 4.16
C PHE A 2 -9.19 -6.28 4.76
N ILE A 3 -10.29 -5.63 5.07
CA ILE A 3 -10.28 -4.46 5.95
C ILE A 3 -10.08 -5.00 7.36
N LEU A 4 -8.87 -4.91 7.90
CA LEU A 4 -8.67 -5.00 9.33
C LEU A 4 -9.29 -3.74 9.93
N THR A 5 -10.51 -3.86 10.43
CA THR A 5 -11.08 -2.86 11.34
C THR A 5 -10.36 -2.98 12.69
N ALA A 6 -9.17 -2.39 12.78
CA ALA A 6 -8.58 -2.14 14.09
C ALA A 6 -9.39 -1.04 14.74
N ASN A 7 -10.03 -1.35 15.87
CA ASN A 7 -10.75 -0.39 16.68
C ASN A 7 -9.78 0.75 17.06
N SER A 8 -10.09 2.02 16.76
CA SER A 8 -9.18 3.16 16.89
C SER A 8 -8.66 3.38 18.34
N ALA A 9 -9.33 2.78 19.31
CA ALA A 9 -8.90 2.79 20.71
C ALA A 9 -7.69 1.86 20.96
N ASP A 10 -7.59 0.73 20.25
CA ASP A 10 -6.47 -0.19 20.37
C ASP A 10 -5.22 0.26 19.61
N ALA A 11 -5.38 0.93 18.49
CA ALA A 11 -4.24 1.50 17.75
C ALA A 11 -3.53 2.62 18.54
N ARG A 12 -4.26 3.42 19.31
CA ARG A 12 -3.67 4.45 20.19
C ARG A 12 -2.94 3.87 21.40
N ARG A 13 -3.36 2.70 21.91
CA ARG A 13 -2.69 2.01 23.01
C ARG A 13 -1.39 1.33 22.59
N VAL A 14 -1.29 0.92 21.33
CA VAL A 14 -0.07 0.26 20.82
C VAL A 14 1.06 1.26 20.60
N TYR A 15 0.77 2.56 20.48
CA TYR A 15 1.78 3.59 20.20
C TYR A 15 2.22 4.40 21.43
N ASP A 16 1.75 4.12 22.62
CA ASP A 16 2.30 4.69 23.86
C ASP A 16 3.55 3.93 24.25
N PRO A 17 4.75 4.53 24.18
CA PRO A 17 6.00 3.87 24.52
C PRO A 17 6.03 3.31 25.95
N ASN A 18 5.22 3.86 26.86
CA ASN A 18 5.11 3.35 28.22
C ASN A 18 4.15 2.15 28.34
N THR A 19 3.15 2.04 27.44
CA THR A 19 2.24 0.89 27.39
C THR A 19 2.77 -0.21 26.49
N ALA A 20 3.54 0.11 25.44
CA ALA A 20 4.16 -0.87 24.56
C ALA A 20 5.11 -1.80 25.34
N THR A 21 5.84 -1.25 26.31
CA THR A 21 6.74 -2.05 27.17
C THR A 21 5.94 -3.00 28.08
N LYS A 22 4.77 -2.59 28.58
CA LYS A 22 3.91 -3.44 29.42
C LYS A 22 3.18 -4.52 28.61
N VAL A 23 2.73 -4.19 27.40
CA VAL A 23 2.09 -5.18 26.51
C VAL A 23 3.09 -6.25 26.07
N HIS A 24 4.36 -5.88 25.86
CA HIS A 24 5.41 -6.85 25.53
C HIS A 24 5.77 -7.75 26.73
N THR A 25 5.73 -7.22 27.96
CA THR A 25 6.03 -8.00 29.16
C THR A 25 4.89 -8.95 29.54
N GLU A 26 3.64 -8.57 29.30
CA GLU A 26 2.47 -9.42 29.59
C GLU A 26 2.21 -10.50 28.53
N ARG A 27 2.66 -10.30 27.28
CA ARG A 27 2.64 -11.32 26.21
C ARG A 27 3.87 -12.24 26.22
N GLY A 28 4.86 -11.92 27.01
CA GLY A 28 6.20 -12.49 26.89
C GLY A 28 6.44 -13.78 27.65
N THR A 29 5.43 -14.41 28.23
CA THR A 29 5.73 -15.51 29.13
C THR A 29 5.63 -16.92 28.56
N ASP A 30 5.10 -17.11 27.31
CA ASP A 30 4.93 -18.47 26.80
C ASP A 30 5.15 -18.71 25.28
N THR A 31 5.61 -17.74 24.54
CA THR A 31 6.22 -18.04 23.23
C THR A 31 7.71 -18.04 23.42
N SER A 32 8.30 -19.23 23.53
CA SER A 32 9.75 -19.35 23.64
C SER A 32 10.36 -18.64 22.44
N THR A 33 11.46 -17.94 22.66
CA THR A 33 12.26 -17.30 21.62
C THR A 33 12.59 -18.30 20.51
N ASP A 34 12.56 -19.57 20.80
CA ASP A 34 12.78 -20.69 19.92
C ASP A 34 11.60 -20.94 18.99
N ASP A 35 10.33 -20.78 19.42
CA ASP A 35 9.15 -20.87 18.57
C ASP A 35 9.09 -19.73 17.55
N PHE A 36 9.46 -18.52 17.97
CA PHE A 36 9.53 -17.38 17.06
C PHE A 36 10.65 -17.57 16.03
N ARG A 37 11.84 -18.01 16.47
CA ARG A 37 12.96 -18.34 15.58
C ARG A 37 12.62 -19.46 14.61
N ALA A 38 11.93 -20.51 15.07
CA ALA A 38 11.48 -21.62 14.23
C ALA A 38 10.47 -21.15 13.17
N ARG A 39 9.56 -20.25 13.53
CA ARG A 39 8.58 -19.66 12.58
C ARG A 39 9.27 -18.78 11.53
N ILE A 40 10.20 -17.92 11.93
CA ILE A 40 10.99 -17.11 11.01
C ILE A 40 11.86 -17.99 10.12
N SER A 41 12.52 -18.99 10.66
CA SER A 41 13.33 -19.95 9.88
C SER A 41 12.49 -20.72 8.86
N ASN A 42 11.27 -21.14 9.22
CA ASN A 42 10.35 -21.79 8.30
C ASN A 42 9.84 -20.84 7.21
N LEU A 43 9.57 -19.57 7.55
CA LEU A 43 9.16 -18.57 6.57
C LEU A 43 10.30 -18.25 5.59
N LEU A 44 11.53 -18.11 6.08
CA LEU A 44 12.69 -17.90 5.24
C LEU A 44 12.96 -19.11 4.32
N LYS A 45 12.85 -20.32 4.85
CA LYS A 45 12.98 -21.54 4.06
C LYS A 45 11.88 -21.69 3.01
N GLN A 46 10.64 -21.31 3.32
CA GLN A 46 9.56 -21.27 2.34
C GLN A 46 9.78 -20.19 1.29
N ALA A 47 10.37 -19.04 1.65
CA ALA A 47 10.73 -18.00 0.71
C ALA A 47 11.90 -18.46 -0.21
N GLU A 48 12.93 -19.11 0.34
CA GLU A 48 14.03 -19.69 -0.46
C GLU A 48 13.52 -20.81 -1.38
N GLU A 49 12.64 -21.69 -0.90
CA GLU A 49 12.02 -22.75 -1.73
C GLU A 49 11.08 -22.14 -2.80
N ALA A 50 10.46 -20.99 -2.53
CA ALA A 50 9.67 -20.25 -3.50
C ALA A 50 10.57 -19.56 -4.55
N GLU A 51 11.70 -18.98 -4.16
CA GLU A 51 12.68 -18.41 -5.09
C GLU A 51 13.34 -19.50 -5.97
N GLU A 52 13.63 -20.69 -5.43
CA GLU A 52 14.13 -21.82 -6.24
C GLU A 52 13.05 -22.38 -7.18
N ALA A 53 11.77 -22.30 -6.81
CA ALA A 53 10.65 -22.68 -7.69
C ALA A 53 10.38 -21.63 -8.78
N GLU A 54 10.84 -20.40 -8.62
CA GLU A 54 10.69 -19.28 -9.56
C GLU A 54 11.76 -19.17 -10.64
N GLN A 55 12.57 -20.20 -10.88
CA GLN A 55 13.27 -20.36 -12.16
C GLN A 55 12.26 -20.75 -13.26
N HIS A 56 11.17 -20.00 -13.34
CA HIS A 56 10.21 -20.16 -14.42
C HIS A 56 10.68 -19.44 -15.68
N PRO A 57 10.43 -20.02 -16.86
CA PRO A 57 10.61 -19.30 -18.11
C PRO A 57 9.77 -18.01 -18.05
N PRO A 58 10.21 -16.92 -18.71
CA PRO A 58 9.50 -15.65 -18.63
C PRO A 58 8.02 -15.87 -18.95
N LEU A 59 7.18 -15.55 -18.00
CA LEU A 59 5.73 -15.64 -18.15
C LEU A 59 5.35 -14.85 -19.40
N SER A 60 4.87 -15.55 -20.42
CA SER A 60 4.28 -14.90 -21.57
C SER A 60 3.02 -14.17 -21.06
N VAL A 61 3.14 -12.86 -20.92
CA VAL A 61 2.03 -12.01 -20.52
C VAL A 61 0.87 -12.25 -21.49
N PRO A 62 -0.31 -12.68 -21.03
CA PRO A 62 -1.46 -12.86 -21.90
C PRO A 62 -1.77 -11.53 -22.58
N LYS A 63 -1.98 -11.54 -23.89
CA LYS A 63 -2.30 -10.32 -24.68
C LYS A 63 -3.64 -9.68 -24.30
N THR A 64 -4.44 -10.36 -23.52
CA THR A 64 -5.72 -9.89 -22.98
C THR A 64 -5.72 -10.17 -21.48
N LEU A 65 -5.74 -9.11 -20.67
CA LEU A 65 -6.02 -9.23 -19.26
C LEU A 65 -7.42 -9.85 -19.13
N SER A 66 -7.52 -11.01 -18.49
CA SER A 66 -8.82 -11.51 -18.08
C SER A 66 -9.35 -10.61 -16.97
N GLU A 67 -10.66 -10.51 -16.85
CA GLU A 67 -11.35 -9.72 -15.80
C GLU A 67 -10.90 -10.09 -14.37
N TYR A 68 -10.21 -11.21 -14.21
CA TYR A 68 -9.71 -11.76 -12.95
C TYR A 68 -8.20 -11.64 -12.75
N ASP A 69 -7.47 -11.13 -13.75
CA ASP A 69 -6.00 -11.07 -13.72
C ASP A 69 -5.49 -9.75 -13.13
N THR A 70 -6.07 -9.37 -12.00
CA THR A 70 -5.77 -8.15 -11.25
C THR A 70 -4.97 -8.42 -9.99
N ALA A 71 -4.08 -9.40 -10.02
CA ALA A 71 -3.16 -9.60 -8.91
C ALA A 71 -2.37 -8.30 -8.67
N ILE A 72 -2.36 -7.85 -7.44
CA ILE A 72 -1.57 -6.67 -7.05
C ILE A 72 -0.08 -6.99 -6.94
N ILE A 73 0.27 -8.25 -6.72
CA ILE A 73 1.66 -8.72 -6.67
C ILE A 73 2.17 -8.89 -8.10
N GLY A 74 3.35 -8.37 -8.40
CA GLY A 74 4.00 -8.52 -9.70
C GLY A 74 4.56 -7.23 -10.29
N THR A 75 4.97 -7.31 -11.55
CA THR A 75 5.53 -6.18 -12.30
C THR A 75 4.45 -5.33 -12.95
N PRO A 76 4.66 -4.01 -13.11
CA PRO A 76 3.69 -3.13 -13.74
C PRO A 76 3.48 -3.49 -15.22
N LEU A 77 2.26 -3.37 -15.71
CA LEU A 77 1.93 -3.49 -17.14
C LEU A 77 1.89 -2.12 -17.83
N ALA A 78 1.46 -1.07 -17.12
CA ALA A 78 1.54 0.29 -17.62
C ALA A 78 2.90 0.91 -17.26
N SER A 79 3.40 1.80 -18.10
CA SER A 79 4.57 2.63 -17.79
C SER A 79 4.17 3.84 -16.95
N GLN A 80 5.13 4.45 -16.26
CA GLN A 80 4.93 5.72 -15.55
C GLN A 80 4.31 6.79 -16.45
N GLN A 81 4.80 6.91 -17.68
CA GLN A 81 4.28 7.89 -18.65
C GLN A 81 2.81 7.63 -18.98
N GLN A 82 2.41 6.38 -19.20
CA GLN A 82 1.01 6.04 -19.45
C GLN A 82 0.10 6.38 -18.26
N CYS A 83 0.58 6.16 -17.02
CA CYS A 83 -0.15 6.55 -15.83
C CYS A 83 -0.34 8.07 -15.73
N VAL A 84 0.70 8.85 -16.02
CA VAL A 84 0.64 10.33 -16.06
C VAL A 84 -0.32 10.80 -17.15
N ASP A 85 -0.19 10.29 -18.35
CA ASP A 85 -1.02 10.69 -19.48
C ASP A 85 -2.50 10.36 -19.23
N TYR A 86 -2.77 9.20 -18.64
CA TYR A 86 -4.13 8.81 -18.29
C TYR A 86 -4.71 9.75 -17.22
N LEU A 87 -3.99 10.03 -16.14
CA LEU A 87 -4.45 11.00 -15.14
C LEU A 87 -4.78 12.34 -15.78
N LEU A 88 -3.85 12.91 -16.57
CA LEU A 88 -3.99 14.24 -17.15
C LEU A 88 -5.08 14.30 -18.24
N SER A 89 -5.35 13.20 -18.92
CA SER A 89 -6.46 13.12 -19.87
C SER A 89 -7.84 13.24 -19.19
N VAL A 90 -7.95 12.76 -17.94
CA VAL A 90 -9.20 12.78 -17.16
C VAL A 90 -9.28 14.03 -16.28
N ASN A 91 -8.16 14.40 -15.64
CA ASN A 91 -8.06 15.59 -14.80
C ASN A 91 -6.78 16.38 -15.13
N PRO A 92 -6.85 17.41 -15.96
CA PRO A 92 -5.69 18.22 -16.32
C PRO A 92 -5.05 19.00 -15.17
N SER A 93 -5.77 19.17 -14.05
CA SER A 93 -5.33 19.94 -12.89
C SER A 93 -5.61 19.17 -11.60
N PRO A 94 -4.90 18.06 -11.34
CA PRO A 94 -5.08 17.29 -10.13
C PRO A 94 -4.64 18.09 -8.90
N ALA A 95 -5.42 18.00 -7.82
CA ALA A 95 -5.12 18.70 -6.56
C ALA A 95 -4.13 17.89 -5.72
N ILE A 96 -2.88 17.88 -6.13
CA ILE A 96 -1.77 17.19 -5.49
C ILE A 96 -0.63 18.15 -5.18
N SER A 97 0.17 17.87 -4.17
CA SER A 97 1.25 18.74 -3.68
C SER A 97 2.55 18.66 -4.48
N VAL A 98 2.66 17.70 -5.39
CA VAL A 98 3.81 17.46 -6.28
C VAL A 98 3.35 17.36 -7.73
N SER A 99 4.27 17.31 -8.68
CA SER A 99 3.89 17.09 -10.07
C SER A 99 3.29 15.68 -10.28
N PRO A 100 2.37 15.48 -11.25
CA PRO A 100 1.86 14.15 -11.57
C PRO A 100 2.94 13.11 -11.87
N ARG A 101 4.01 13.53 -12.54
CA ARG A 101 5.17 12.67 -12.84
C ARG A 101 5.89 12.23 -11.56
N GLU A 102 6.07 13.14 -10.63
CA GLU A 102 6.73 12.88 -9.35
C GLU A 102 5.86 11.97 -8.47
N LEU A 103 4.55 12.20 -8.40
CA LEU A 103 3.65 11.33 -7.67
C LEU A 103 3.69 9.89 -8.23
N VAL A 104 3.61 9.74 -9.55
CA VAL A 104 3.68 8.43 -10.19
C VAL A 104 5.03 7.76 -9.93
N SER A 105 6.16 8.50 -9.93
CA SER A 105 7.47 7.90 -9.60
C SER A 105 7.49 7.32 -8.20
N TYR A 106 6.88 7.96 -7.21
CA TYR A 106 6.78 7.42 -5.85
C TYR A 106 6.02 6.07 -5.81
N TYR A 107 4.91 5.95 -6.55
CA TYR A 107 4.20 4.66 -6.67
C TYR A 107 5.09 3.56 -7.25
N TYR A 108 5.93 3.89 -8.25
CA TYR A 108 6.80 2.92 -8.90
C TYR A 108 7.98 2.54 -8.00
N GLU A 109 8.57 3.49 -7.28
CA GLU A 109 9.64 3.24 -6.31
C GLU A 109 9.16 2.37 -5.15
N GLU A 110 8.00 2.72 -4.56
CA GLU A 110 7.42 1.95 -3.46
C GLU A 110 6.92 0.58 -3.93
N GLY A 111 6.29 0.52 -5.11
CA GLY A 111 5.81 -0.73 -5.68
C GLY A 111 6.93 -1.72 -5.97
N GLU A 112 8.08 -1.26 -6.47
CA GLU A 112 9.27 -2.09 -6.66
C GLU A 112 9.81 -2.61 -5.32
N ARG A 113 9.86 -1.75 -4.32
CA ARG A 113 10.34 -2.10 -2.97
C ARG A 113 9.46 -3.15 -2.29
N GLU A 114 8.14 -3.04 -2.45
CA GLU A 114 7.16 -3.92 -1.80
C GLU A 114 6.75 -5.13 -2.68
N GLY A 115 7.28 -5.25 -3.89
CA GLY A 115 6.94 -6.32 -4.82
C GLY A 115 5.51 -6.27 -5.34
N ILE A 116 4.88 -5.09 -5.34
CA ILE A 116 3.51 -4.88 -5.80
C ILE A 116 3.48 -4.11 -7.13
N ARG A 117 2.41 -4.28 -7.88
CA ARG A 117 2.17 -3.57 -9.13
C ARG A 117 1.82 -2.10 -8.88
N PRO A 118 2.73 -1.17 -9.16
CA PRO A 118 2.51 0.26 -8.94
C PRO A 118 1.39 0.84 -9.82
N ASP A 119 1.20 0.34 -11.03
CA ASP A 119 0.12 0.74 -11.93
C ASP A 119 -1.26 0.44 -11.36
N VAL A 120 -1.42 -0.69 -10.65
CA VAL A 120 -2.67 -1.05 -9.96
C VAL A 120 -2.87 -0.19 -8.72
N ALA A 121 -1.82 0.01 -7.91
CA ALA A 121 -1.91 0.86 -6.72
C ALA A 121 -2.24 2.31 -7.10
N PHE A 122 -1.63 2.84 -8.14
CA PHE A 122 -1.94 4.16 -8.68
C PHE A 122 -3.37 4.26 -9.20
N ALA A 123 -3.84 3.26 -9.97
CA ALA A 123 -5.22 3.20 -10.45
C ALA A 123 -6.24 3.18 -9.29
N GLN A 124 -5.92 2.50 -8.20
CA GLN A 124 -6.73 2.53 -6.98
C GLN A 124 -6.78 3.95 -6.39
N ALA A 125 -5.64 4.63 -6.27
CA ALA A 125 -5.60 6.01 -5.80
C ALA A 125 -6.43 6.95 -6.68
N LEU A 126 -6.39 6.81 -8.00
CA LEU A 126 -7.24 7.58 -8.91
C LEU A 126 -8.73 7.38 -8.61
N LYS A 127 -9.13 6.14 -8.35
CA LYS A 127 -10.51 5.80 -8.02
C LYS A 127 -10.93 6.39 -6.66
N GLU A 128 -10.12 6.19 -5.62
CA GLU A 128 -10.44 6.62 -4.25
C GLU A 128 -10.48 8.15 -4.10
N THR A 129 -9.66 8.88 -4.85
CA THR A 129 -9.59 10.34 -4.80
C THR A 129 -10.44 11.04 -5.88
N GLY A 130 -11.13 10.28 -6.72
CA GLY A 130 -11.84 10.84 -7.88
C GLY A 130 -10.89 11.53 -8.86
N PHE A 131 -9.77 10.89 -9.20
CA PHE A 131 -8.69 11.46 -10.01
C PHE A 131 -8.07 12.72 -9.37
N PHE A 132 -7.83 12.68 -8.07
CA PHE A 132 -7.32 13.79 -7.27
C PHE A 132 -8.16 15.08 -7.37
N ARG A 133 -9.49 14.95 -7.55
CA ARG A 133 -10.44 16.05 -7.38
C ARG A 133 -10.90 16.18 -5.95
N TYR A 134 -10.86 15.05 -5.24
CA TYR A 134 -11.42 14.90 -3.91
C TYR A 134 -12.92 15.22 -3.88
N GLY A 135 -13.53 15.44 -2.75
CA GLY A 135 -14.96 15.70 -2.65
C GLY A 135 -15.60 15.04 -1.44
N GLY A 136 -14.80 14.27 -0.71
CA GLY A 136 -15.17 13.66 0.57
C GLY A 136 -14.51 14.38 1.76
N THR A 137 -14.30 13.63 2.83
CA THR A 137 -13.66 14.10 4.07
C THR A 137 -12.15 14.25 3.98
N VAL A 138 -11.51 13.51 3.04
CA VAL A 138 -10.09 13.64 2.76
C VAL A 138 -9.86 14.85 1.86
N THR A 139 -8.89 15.68 2.23
CA THR A 139 -8.52 16.89 1.51
C THR A 139 -7.12 16.77 0.89
N PRO A 140 -6.79 17.53 -0.16
CA PRO A 140 -5.51 17.44 -0.86
C PRO A 140 -4.28 17.60 0.03
N ASP A 141 -4.37 18.46 1.04
CA ASP A 141 -3.28 18.75 1.99
C ASP A 141 -2.93 17.58 2.91
N GLN A 142 -3.77 16.56 2.98
CA GLN A 142 -3.51 15.37 3.79
C GLN A 142 -2.55 14.39 3.11
N ASN A 143 -2.28 14.50 1.81
CA ASN A 143 -1.53 13.52 1.02
C ASN A 143 -2.03 12.07 1.21
N ASN A 144 -3.32 11.91 1.47
CA ASN A 144 -3.95 10.61 1.76
C ASN A 144 -4.65 10.11 0.49
N TYR A 145 -3.95 9.29 -0.25
CA TYR A 145 -4.39 8.83 -1.58
C TYR A 145 -5.27 7.57 -1.55
N CYS A 146 -5.46 6.97 -0.38
CA CYS A 146 -6.26 5.74 -0.23
C CYS A 146 -7.39 5.87 0.80
N GLY A 147 -7.64 7.06 1.34
CA GLY A 147 -8.67 7.28 2.36
C GLY A 147 -8.36 6.62 3.71
N LEU A 148 -7.08 6.39 4.02
CA LEU A 148 -6.67 5.69 5.23
C LEU A 148 -7.18 6.41 6.49
N GLY A 149 -7.78 5.65 7.42
CA GLY A 149 -8.30 6.17 8.68
C GLY A 149 -9.63 6.93 8.57
N THR A 150 -10.24 7.02 7.39
CA THR A 150 -11.58 7.59 7.21
C THR A 150 -12.62 6.54 7.60
N THR A 151 -13.21 6.65 8.78
CA THR A 151 -14.17 5.68 9.30
C THR A 151 -15.63 6.18 9.23
N SER A 152 -15.83 7.47 9.02
CA SER A 152 -17.14 8.10 8.83
C SER A 152 -16.98 9.43 8.11
N SER A 153 -18.08 10.05 7.70
CA SER A 153 -18.09 11.38 7.07
C SER A 153 -17.58 12.52 7.97
N GLU A 154 -17.40 12.28 9.25
CA GLU A 154 -16.92 13.25 10.23
C GLU A 154 -15.43 13.09 10.56
N VAL A 155 -14.82 11.97 10.14
CA VAL A 155 -13.42 11.65 10.44
C VAL A 155 -12.53 11.96 9.24
N LYS A 156 -11.62 12.92 9.40
CA LYS A 156 -10.74 13.39 8.31
C LYS A 156 -9.74 12.37 7.76
N GLY A 157 -9.56 11.21 8.40
CA GLY A 157 -8.57 10.25 7.99
C GLY A 157 -7.13 10.63 8.38
N ALA A 158 -6.17 9.86 7.89
CA ALA A 158 -4.75 10.06 8.17
C ALA A 158 -4.20 11.29 7.43
N TYR A 159 -3.16 11.90 8.02
CA TYR A 159 -2.38 12.97 7.42
C TYR A 159 -0.94 12.47 7.21
N PHE A 160 -0.41 12.70 6.02
CA PHE A 160 0.97 12.40 5.65
C PHE A 160 1.72 13.68 5.32
N ALA A 161 2.91 13.86 5.90
CA ALA A 161 3.67 15.09 5.78
C ALA A 161 4.16 15.37 4.35
N THR A 162 4.33 14.34 3.55
CA THR A 162 4.74 14.43 2.14
C THR A 162 3.92 13.49 1.27
N SER A 163 3.85 13.77 -0.04
CA SER A 163 3.24 12.87 -1.02
C SER A 163 3.88 11.48 -1.04
N GLN A 164 5.20 11.40 -0.86
CA GLN A 164 5.91 10.13 -0.82
C GLN A 164 5.47 9.26 0.37
N LEU A 165 5.23 9.85 1.54
CA LEU A 165 4.72 9.13 2.70
C LEU A 165 3.25 8.73 2.56
N GLY A 166 2.52 9.35 1.66
CA GLY A 166 1.11 9.08 1.40
C GLY A 166 0.87 7.97 0.38
N VAL A 167 1.91 7.57 -0.32
CA VAL A 167 1.92 6.46 -1.28
C VAL A 167 2.13 5.14 -0.57
#